data_23e8909bdaba858756bb16e9de42706f
#
_entry.id   23e8909bdaba858756bb16e9de42706f
#
_cell.length_a   1.000
_cell.length_b   1.000
_cell.length_c   1.000
_cell.angle_alpha   90.00
_cell.angle_beta   90.00
_cell.angle_gamma   90.00
#
_symmetry.space_group_name_H-M   'P 1'
#
loop_
_entity.id
_entity.type
_entity.pdbx_description
1 polymer ?
#
loop_
_entity_poly.entity_id
_entity_poly.type
_entity_poly.pdbx_seq_one_letter_code
_entity_poly.pdbx_strand_id
1 'polypeptide(L)'
;MSQSQITSVSFSSKPTPMMAQFLDVKSHYQDFLLFYRMGDFYEMFFHDAEIASASLGIALTKRGQMDGKDIPMCGVPVHAMDGYLEKLIRLGHRVAVCEQAETPEMFKKRGGKGPLPRAVV
;
A
#
# COMPACT_ATOMS: atom_id res chain seq x y z
N MET A 1 16.32 -16.47 24.81
CA MET A 1 16.03 -16.59 24.16
C MET A 1 15.70 -16.11 23.49
N SER A 2 15.40 -16.04 23.59
CA SER A 2 15.02 -15.85 22.97
C SER A 2 15.12 -15.18 22.23
N GLN A 3 15.40 -14.93 22.17
CA GLN A 3 15.66 -14.38 21.15
C GLN A 3 15.64 -15.11 19.96
N SER A 4 15.89 -16.11 19.80
CA SER A 4 16.02 -16.91 18.64
C SER A 4 14.71 -17.24 18.01
N GLN A 5 13.66 -17.31 18.72
CA GLN A 5 12.39 -17.57 18.10
C GLN A 5 11.95 -16.43 17.24
N ILE A 6 12.34 -15.24 17.54
CA ILE A 6 12.02 -14.10 16.71
C ILE A 6 12.65 -14.25 15.35
N THR A 7 13.85 -14.74 15.32
CA THR A 7 14.57 -14.93 14.07
C THR A 7 13.88 -15.92 13.16
N SER A 8 13.41 -17.02 13.70
CA SER A 8 12.79 -18.04 12.86
C SER A 8 11.49 -17.54 12.27
N VAL A 9 10.77 -16.70 12.98
CA VAL A 9 9.53 -16.14 12.45
C VAL A 9 9.82 -15.24 11.26
N SER A 10 10.88 -14.45 11.34
CA SER A 10 11.16 -13.51 10.27
C SER A 10 11.47 -14.17 8.95
N PHE A 11 11.94 -15.40 8.95
CA PHE A 11 12.26 -16.08 7.70
C PHE A 11 11.04 -16.46 6.90
N SER A 12 9.91 -16.72 7.55
CA SER A 12 8.71 -17.14 6.85
C SER A 12 7.86 -15.98 6.40
N SER A 13 8.25 -14.75 6.74
CA SER A 13 7.40 -13.59 6.51
C SER A 13 7.98 -12.62 5.50
N LYS A 14 8.85 -13.10 4.64
CA LYS A 14 9.47 -12.23 3.65
C LYS A 14 8.42 -11.65 2.72
N PRO A 15 8.33 -10.32 2.60
CA PRO A 15 7.32 -9.73 1.73
C PRO A 15 7.67 -9.93 0.26
N THR A 16 6.64 -9.89 -0.60
CA THR A 16 6.86 -9.85 -2.04
C THR A 16 7.58 -8.55 -2.40
N PRO A 17 8.20 -8.47 -3.59
CA PRO A 17 8.86 -7.24 -4.01
C PRO A 17 7.92 -6.02 -3.99
N MET A 18 6.68 -6.19 -4.41
CA MET A 18 5.71 -5.10 -4.37
C MET A 18 5.42 -4.68 -2.93
N MET A 19 5.22 -5.63 -2.04
CA MET A 19 4.93 -5.31 -0.65
C MET A 19 6.14 -4.71 0.04
N ALA A 20 7.35 -5.14 -0.32
CA ALA A 20 8.57 -4.56 0.22
C ALA A 20 8.68 -3.10 -0.19
N GLN A 21 8.34 -2.77 -1.44
CA GLN A 21 8.32 -1.38 -1.90
C GLN A 21 7.29 -0.56 -1.12
N PHE A 22 6.10 -1.10 -0.93
CA PHE A 22 5.05 -0.42 -0.16
C PHE A 22 5.53 -0.14 1.27
N LEU A 23 6.10 -1.14 1.93
CA LEU A 23 6.54 -0.98 3.32
C LEU A 23 7.65 0.05 3.44
N ASP A 24 8.54 0.11 2.46
CA ASP A 24 9.60 1.10 2.44
C ASP A 24 9.03 2.51 2.33
N VAL A 25 8.10 2.73 1.41
CA VAL A 25 7.45 4.04 1.27
C VAL A 25 6.70 4.39 2.55
N LYS A 26 5.92 3.44 3.08
CA LYS A 26 5.13 3.68 4.28
C LYS A 26 6.01 4.05 5.48
N SER A 27 7.21 3.51 5.56
CA SER A 27 8.11 3.82 6.66
C SER A 27 8.46 5.30 6.74
N HIS A 28 8.36 6.02 5.63
CA HIS A 28 8.62 7.45 5.57
C HIS A 28 7.35 8.29 5.74
N TYR A 29 6.18 7.66 5.78
CA TYR A 29 4.89 8.36 5.87
C TYR A 29 3.98 7.67 6.88
N GLN A 30 4.54 7.36 8.04
CA GLN A 30 3.82 6.56 9.04
C GLN A 30 2.57 7.24 9.57
N ASP A 31 2.54 8.56 9.60
CA ASP A 31 1.39 9.30 10.13
C ASP A 31 0.37 9.63 9.06
N PHE A 32 0.55 9.10 7.86
CA PHE A 32 -0.34 9.36 6.73
C PHE A 32 -1.05 8.08 6.32
N LEU A 33 -2.28 8.21 5.85
CA LEU A 33 -2.92 7.13 5.10
C LEU A 33 -2.29 7.14 3.71
N LEU A 34 -1.71 6.02 3.31
CA LEU A 34 -0.95 5.96 2.05
C LEU A 34 -1.81 5.37 0.94
N PHE A 35 -2.14 6.21 -0.05
CA PHE A 35 -2.79 5.79 -1.29
C PHE A 35 -1.70 5.30 -2.23
N TYR A 36 -1.68 4.00 -2.50
CA TYR A 36 -0.61 3.37 -3.27
C TYR A 36 -1.15 2.98 -4.66
N ARG A 37 -0.66 3.63 -5.70
CA ARG A 37 -1.16 3.42 -7.05
C ARG A 37 -0.87 2.00 -7.54
N MET A 38 -1.92 1.28 -7.92
CA MET A 38 -1.85 -0.07 -8.46
C MET A 38 -2.74 -0.14 -9.70
N GLY A 39 -2.17 0.16 -10.87
CA GLY A 39 -2.94 0.20 -12.09
C GLY A 39 -4.01 1.29 -12.05
N ASP A 40 -5.26 0.89 -12.17
CA ASP A 40 -6.39 1.84 -12.19
C ASP A 40 -6.97 2.10 -10.79
N PHE A 41 -6.30 1.62 -9.77
CA PHE A 41 -6.76 1.80 -8.39
C PHE A 41 -5.67 2.43 -7.54
N TYR A 42 -6.11 3.08 -6.43
CA TYR A 42 -5.24 3.36 -5.30
C TYR A 42 -5.61 2.38 -4.22
N GLU A 43 -4.63 1.63 -3.74
CA GLU A 43 -4.84 0.62 -2.71
C GLU A 43 -4.21 1.05 -1.40
N MET A 44 -4.85 0.64 -0.31
CA MET A 44 -4.34 0.87 1.03
C MET A 44 -4.23 -0.49 1.72
N PHE A 45 -3.25 -0.63 2.60
CA PHE A 45 -2.93 -1.92 3.22
C PHE A 45 -2.82 -1.78 4.72
N PHE A 46 -2.97 -2.90 5.42
CA PHE A 46 -2.79 -3.01 6.85
C PHE A 46 -3.71 -2.05 7.61
N HIS A 47 -3.18 -1.36 8.59
CA HIS A 47 -4.00 -0.48 9.42
C HIS A 47 -4.63 0.67 8.63
N ASP A 48 -3.91 1.19 7.64
CA ASP A 48 -4.47 2.23 6.76
C ASP A 48 -5.73 1.73 6.06
N ALA A 49 -5.72 0.47 5.62
CA ALA A 49 -6.89 -0.10 4.96
C ALA A 49 -8.08 -0.20 5.92
N GLU A 50 -7.81 -0.56 7.16
CA GLU A 50 -8.88 -0.66 8.16
C GLU A 50 -9.48 0.70 8.44
N ILE A 51 -8.65 1.72 8.62
CA ILE A 51 -9.11 3.08 8.86
C ILE A 51 -9.91 3.60 7.67
N ALA A 52 -9.37 3.45 6.46
CA ALA A 52 -10.01 3.97 5.26
C ALA A 52 -11.32 3.26 4.96
N SER A 53 -11.37 1.95 5.13
CA SER A 53 -12.58 1.18 4.92
C SER A 53 -13.70 1.68 5.84
N ALA A 54 -13.39 1.85 7.11
CA ALA A 54 -14.36 2.34 8.08
C ALA A 54 -14.79 3.77 7.79
N SER A 55 -13.83 4.64 7.46
CA SER A 55 -14.11 6.06 7.22
C SER A 55 -14.89 6.31 5.94
N LEU A 56 -14.62 5.52 4.90
CA LEU A 56 -15.21 5.73 3.59
C LEU A 56 -16.40 4.82 3.30
N GLY A 57 -16.62 3.81 4.14
CA GLY A 57 -17.69 2.85 3.91
C GLY A 57 -17.42 1.95 2.71
N ILE A 58 -16.17 1.64 2.43
CA ILE A 58 -15.81 0.76 1.33
C ILE A 58 -15.36 -0.60 1.85
N ALA A 59 -15.44 -1.61 0.99
CA ALA A 59 -15.15 -2.98 1.40
C ALA A 59 -13.70 -3.16 1.84
N LEU A 60 -13.52 -3.83 2.97
CA LEU A 60 -12.22 -4.29 3.40
C LEU A 60 -12.04 -5.71 2.87
N THR A 61 -10.98 -5.93 2.11
CA THR A 61 -10.69 -7.23 1.53
C THR A 61 -9.28 -7.62 1.93
N LYS A 62 -8.67 -8.52 1.19
CA LYS A 62 -7.32 -8.98 1.50
C LYS A 62 -6.51 -9.13 0.22
N ARG A 63 -5.20 -8.99 0.36
CA ARG A 63 -4.28 -9.17 -0.75
C ARG A 63 -3.07 -9.95 -0.29
N GLY A 64 -3.10 -11.28 -0.52
CA GLY A 64 -2.01 -12.14 -0.12
C GLY A 64 -1.84 -12.23 1.37
N GLN A 65 -0.71 -12.74 1.78
CA GLN A 65 -0.40 -12.97 3.18
C GLN A 65 1.02 -12.54 3.52
N MET A 66 1.23 -12.21 4.79
CA MET A 66 2.54 -11.96 5.34
C MET A 66 2.52 -12.48 6.78
N ASP A 67 3.54 -13.21 7.19
CA ASP A 67 3.58 -13.86 8.50
C ASP A 67 2.41 -14.82 8.71
N GLY A 68 1.96 -15.47 7.63
CA GLY A 68 0.85 -16.39 7.71
C GLY A 68 -0.51 -15.74 7.94
N LYS A 69 -0.58 -14.43 7.88
CA LYS A 69 -1.82 -13.67 8.08
C LYS A 69 -2.19 -12.93 6.82
N ASP A 70 -3.50 -12.83 6.57
CA ASP A 70 -4.00 -12.06 5.44
C ASP A 70 -3.64 -10.59 5.61
N ILE A 71 -3.26 -9.96 4.50
CA ILE A 71 -2.98 -8.52 4.49
C ILE A 71 -4.29 -7.80 4.20
N PRO A 72 -4.82 -7.01 5.15
CA PRO A 72 -6.03 -6.24 4.89
C PRO A 72 -5.77 -5.24 3.77
N MET A 73 -6.75 -5.06 2.90
CA MET A 73 -6.62 -4.15 1.77
C MET A 73 -7.99 -3.53 1.45
N CYS A 74 -7.98 -2.27 1.07
CA CYS A 74 -9.12 -1.66 0.40
C CYS A 74 -8.59 -0.80 -0.73
N GLY A 75 -9.44 -0.49 -1.70
CA GLY A 75 -9.01 0.26 -2.85
C GLY A 75 -10.10 1.14 -3.40
N VAL A 76 -9.69 2.22 -4.07
CA VAL A 76 -10.61 3.12 -4.74
C VAL A 76 -10.14 3.30 -6.18
N PRO A 77 -11.09 3.39 -7.13
CA PRO A 77 -10.70 3.68 -8.52
C PRO A 77 -10.02 5.03 -8.63
N VAL A 78 -9.03 5.10 -9.51
CA VAL A 78 -8.29 6.35 -9.71
C VAL A 78 -9.24 7.51 -10.04
N HIS A 79 -10.23 7.27 -10.89
CA HIS A 79 -11.15 8.34 -11.31
C HIS A 79 -12.07 8.83 -10.19
N ALA A 80 -12.17 8.09 -9.09
CA ALA A 80 -13.01 8.47 -7.96
C ALA A 80 -12.19 8.98 -6.77
N MET A 81 -10.88 9.06 -6.91
CA MET A 81 -10.00 9.37 -5.79
C MET A 81 -10.31 10.70 -5.11
N ASP A 82 -10.61 11.74 -5.92
CA ASP A 82 -10.78 13.08 -5.37
C ASP A 82 -11.89 13.16 -4.33
N GLY A 83 -13.01 12.49 -4.58
CA GLY A 83 -14.11 12.48 -3.62
C GLY A 83 -13.76 11.77 -2.33
N TYR A 84 -13.09 10.62 -2.43
CA TYR A 84 -12.68 9.88 -1.26
C TYR A 84 -11.60 10.61 -0.48
N LEU A 85 -10.65 11.21 -1.19
CA LEU A 85 -9.59 11.99 -0.58
C LEU A 85 -10.15 13.16 0.21
N GLU A 86 -11.09 13.89 -0.38
CA GLU A 86 -11.72 15.00 0.29
C GLU A 86 -12.42 14.55 1.58
N LYS A 87 -13.11 13.43 1.53
CA LYS A 87 -13.79 12.92 2.72
C LYS A 87 -12.81 12.57 3.83
N LEU A 88 -11.69 11.92 3.49
CA LEU A 88 -10.68 11.57 4.49
C LEU A 88 -10.06 12.81 5.12
N ILE A 89 -9.77 13.81 4.30
CA ILE A 89 -9.19 15.06 4.79
C ILE A 89 -10.18 15.78 5.71
N ARG A 90 -11.45 15.78 5.32
CA ARG A 90 -12.50 16.42 6.12
C ARG A 90 -12.66 15.72 7.47
N LEU A 91 -12.39 14.42 7.54
CA LEU A 91 -12.45 13.67 8.79
C LEU A 91 -11.18 13.83 9.64
N GLY A 92 -10.22 14.62 9.16
CA GLY A 92 -9.01 14.90 9.92
C GLY A 92 -7.83 14.00 9.61
N HIS A 93 -7.95 13.14 8.60
CA HIS A 93 -6.83 12.28 8.22
C HIS A 93 -5.84 13.00 7.32
N ARG A 94 -4.59 12.63 7.43
CA ARG A 94 -3.53 13.09 6.54
C ARG A 94 -3.30 12.00 5.51
N VAL A 95 -3.18 12.37 4.25
CA VAL A 95 -3.08 11.41 3.16
C VAL A 95 -1.85 11.71 2.31
N ALA A 96 -1.10 10.66 1.99
CA ALA A 96 -0.01 10.74 1.03
C ALA A 96 -0.40 9.90 -0.18
N VAL A 97 -0.10 10.40 -1.37
CA VAL A 97 -0.44 9.70 -2.62
C VAL A 97 0.86 9.25 -3.27
N CYS A 98 0.99 7.95 -3.49
CA CYS A 98 2.16 7.35 -4.11
C CYS A 98 1.80 6.93 -5.52
N GLU A 99 2.36 7.61 -6.50
CA GLU A 99 2.09 7.36 -7.90
C GLU A 99 3.14 6.47 -8.54
N GLN A 100 2.78 5.86 -9.66
CA GLN A 100 3.74 5.17 -10.51
C GLN A 100 4.57 6.23 -11.22
N ALA A 101 5.90 6.11 -11.13
CA ALA A 101 6.81 7.11 -11.71
C ALA A 101 7.03 6.89 -13.21
N GLU A 102 6.70 5.71 -13.69
CA GLU A 102 6.81 5.37 -15.11
C GLU A 102 5.58 4.63 -15.57
N THR A 103 5.28 4.69 -16.86
CA THR A 103 4.25 3.81 -17.42
C THR A 103 4.82 2.39 -17.51
N PRO A 104 3.95 1.37 -17.52
CA PRO A 104 4.41 -0.01 -17.71
C PRO A 104 5.20 -0.17 -19.01
N GLU A 105 4.82 0.54 -20.07
CA GLU A 105 5.50 0.48 -21.35
C GLU A 105 6.91 1.02 -21.27
N MET A 106 7.09 2.18 -20.65
CA MET A 106 8.41 2.77 -20.48
C MET A 106 9.31 1.89 -19.65
N PHE A 107 8.76 1.33 -18.57
CA PHE A 107 9.50 0.44 -17.68
C PHE A 107 9.99 -0.79 -18.43
N LYS A 108 9.11 -1.42 -19.19
CA LYS A 108 9.45 -2.61 -19.96
C LYS A 108 10.49 -2.28 -21.04
N LYS A 109 10.34 -1.14 -21.67
CA LYS A 109 11.20 -0.73 -22.78
C LYS A 109 12.64 -0.55 -22.34
N ARG A 110 12.87 -0.10 -21.11
CA ARG A 110 14.23 0.07 -20.60
C ARG A 110 14.75 -1.16 -19.88
N GLY A 111 14.04 -2.29 -19.99
CA GLY A 111 14.49 -3.54 -19.37
C GLY A 111 14.23 -3.62 -17.87
N GLY A 112 13.25 -2.88 -17.37
CA GLY A 112 12.96 -2.88 -15.96
C GLY A 112 12.44 -4.23 -15.48
N LYS A 113 12.73 -4.54 -14.22
CA LYS A 113 12.30 -5.77 -13.56
C LYS A 113 11.72 -5.43 -12.20
N GLY A 114 10.82 -6.30 -11.73
CA GLY A 114 10.16 -6.09 -10.45
C GLY A 114 9.03 -5.08 -10.55
N PRO A 115 8.63 -4.47 -9.42
CA PRO A 115 7.53 -3.52 -9.44
C PRO A 115 7.93 -2.21 -10.12
N LEU A 116 6.93 -1.51 -10.65
CA LEU A 116 7.15 -0.20 -11.25
C LEU A 116 7.71 0.78 -10.21
N PRO A 117 8.61 1.69 -10.63
CA PRO A 117 9.05 2.75 -9.74
C PRO A 117 7.88 3.62 -9.31
N ARG A 118 7.92 4.08 -8.08
CA ARG A 118 6.86 4.92 -7.52
C ARG A 118 7.45 6.08 -6.75
N ALA A 119 6.70 7.14 -6.64
CA ALA A 119 7.10 8.32 -5.89
C ALA A 119 5.87 8.96 -5.24
N VAL A 120 6.07 9.49 -4.04
CA VAL A 120 5.01 10.22 -3.34
C VAL A 120 4.90 11.62 -3.94
N VAL A 121 3.69 12.01 -4.22
CA VAL A 121 3.42 13.31 -4.83
C VAL A 121 2.57 14.19 -3.94
#